data_520612bb67de1f654df77f823953f4ff
#
_entry.id   520612bb67de1f654df77f823953f4ff
#
_cell.length_a   1.000
_cell.length_b   1.000
_cell.length_c   1.000
_cell.angle_alpha   90.00
_cell.angle_beta   90.00
_cell.angle_gamma   90.00
#
_symmetry.space_group_name_H-M   'P 1'
#
loop_
_entity.id
_entity.type
_entity.pdbx_description
1 polymer ?
#
loop_
_entity_poly.entity_id
_entity_poly.type
_entity_poly.pdbx_seq_one_letter_code
_entity_poly.pdbx_strand_id
1 'polypeptide(L)'
;LPIGDAVAVCTRLLWDAIGDVVVAARQGMSFIQRLATKVGKQNKILHWTTPTGFLVEQAIYKMESKIVYTQLLGKTEFTVLQETDEIDTNKMKSSSAPNYVHSMDASHLIKSVNAFKRAGLGSIAVIHDSFGTHAGKTQALRDCLTKEFVKLYRSDWLTTFKEEVEEILKEEIEEEVPMIGTLDLDQIHKAHYTFA
;
A
#
# COMPACT_ATOMS: atom_id res chain seq x y z
N LEU A 1 -33.29 10.68 12.87
CA LEU A 1 -31.93 11.21 12.65
C LEU A 1 -31.84 11.75 11.22
N PRO A 2 -31.30 12.96 11.00
CA PRO A 2 -30.95 13.41 9.67
C PRO A 2 -30.08 12.38 8.96
N ILE A 3 -30.25 12.22 7.64
CA ILE A 3 -29.53 11.19 6.85
C ILE A 3 -28.01 11.29 7.07
N GLY A 4 -27.45 12.50 7.13
CA GLY A 4 -26.03 12.73 7.38
C GLY A 4 -25.54 12.13 8.71
N ASP A 5 -26.29 12.31 9.77
CA ASP A 5 -25.94 11.76 11.10
C ASP A 5 -26.05 10.24 11.11
N ALA A 6 -27.07 9.69 10.45
CA ALA A 6 -27.22 8.23 10.32
C ALA A 6 -26.04 7.61 9.55
N VAL A 7 -25.62 8.22 8.45
CA VAL A 7 -24.44 7.78 7.68
C VAL A 7 -23.18 7.83 8.54
N ALA A 8 -22.95 8.91 9.29
CA ALA A 8 -21.77 9.04 10.15
C ALA A 8 -21.73 7.95 11.24
N VAL A 9 -22.88 7.68 11.88
CA VAL A 9 -23.00 6.63 12.90
C VAL A 9 -22.75 5.24 12.29
N CYS A 10 -23.40 4.92 11.16
CA CYS A 10 -23.21 3.64 10.49
C CYS A 10 -21.76 3.44 10.04
N THR A 11 -21.13 4.46 9.47
CA THR A 11 -19.73 4.40 9.05
C THR A 11 -18.81 4.08 10.22
N ARG A 12 -19.04 4.73 11.38
CA ARG A 12 -18.24 4.49 12.58
C ARG A 12 -18.42 3.06 13.09
N LEU A 13 -19.67 2.60 13.21
CA LEU A 13 -19.97 1.24 13.68
C LEU A 13 -19.38 0.17 12.77
N LEU A 14 -19.48 0.34 11.45
CA LEU A 14 -18.85 -0.57 10.47
C LEU A 14 -17.33 -0.57 10.59
N TRP A 15 -16.72 0.60 10.74
CA TRP A 15 -15.28 0.72 10.91
C TRP A 15 -14.79 0.03 12.19
N ASP A 16 -15.49 0.21 13.29
CA ASP A 16 -15.16 -0.43 14.56
C ASP A 16 -15.33 -1.95 14.46
N ALA A 17 -16.44 -2.43 13.89
CA ALA A 17 -16.70 -3.86 13.70
C ALA A 17 -15.66 -4.54 12.79
N ILE A 18 -15.26 -3.89 11.70
CA ILE A 18 -14.16 -4.39 10.84
C ILE A 18 -12.86 -4.48 11.65
N GLY A 19 -12.56 -3.44 12.44
CA GLY A 19 -11.35 -3.40 13.26
C GLY A 19 -11.30 -4.48 14.35
N ASP A 20 -12.45 -4.89 14.86
CA ASP A 20 -12.56 -5.97 15.86
C ASP A 20 -12.33 -7.36 15.24
N VAL A 21 -12.64 -7.53 13.96
CA VAL A 21 -12.43 -8.78 13.23
C VAL A 21 -11.02 -8.87 12.64
N VAL A 22 -10.52 -7.75 12.07
CA VAL A 22 -9.24 -7.74 11.35
C VAL A 22 -8.19 -6.96 12.16
N VAL A 23 -7.94 -7.41 13.38
CA VAL A 23 -7.09 -6.72 14.37
C VAL A 23 -5.67 -6.47 13.85
N ALA A 24 -5.03 -7.50 13.30
CA ALA A 24 -3.64 -7.40 12.83
C ALA A 24 -3.49 -6.38 11.68
N ALA A 25 -4.40 -6.39 10.70
CA ALA A 25 -4.37 -5.42 9.60
C ALA A 25 -4.60 -3.98 10.11
N ARG A 26 -5.52 -3.78 11.08
CA ARG A 26 -5.74 -2.49 11.72
C ARG A 26 -4.49 -1.99 12.46
N GLN A 27 -3.79 -2.87 13.15
CA GLN A 27 -2.53 -2.55 13.83
C GLN A 27 -1.44 -2.16 12.84
N GLY A 28 -1.24 -2.96 11.77
CA GLY A 28 -0.28 -2.68 10.71
C GLY A 28 -0.57 -1.35 9.99
N MET A 29 -1.83 -1.11 9.62
CA MET A 29 -2.26 0.15 9.01
C MET A 29 -1.96 1.35 9.92
N SER A 30 -2.33 1.25 11.21
CA SER A 30 -2.10 2.32 12.19
C SER A 30 -0.61 2.57 12.41
N PHE A 31 0.22 1.52 12.40
CA PHE A 31 1.67 1.63 12.51
C PHE A 31 2.26 2.42 11.34
N ILE A 32 1.98 2.01 10.10
CA ILE A 32 2.44 2.71 8.88
C ILE A 32 2.00 4.19 8.90
N GLN A 33 0.74 4.47 9.27
CA GLN A 33 0.20 5.82 9.34
C GLN A 33 0.88 6.69 10.40
N ARG A 34 1.27 6.11 11.55
CA ARG A 34 2.03 6.85 12.58
C ARG A 34 3.42 7.21 12.09
N LEU A 35 4.13 6.27 11.46
CA LEU A 35 5.44 6.52 10.89
C LEU A 35 5.38 7.57 9.77
N ALA A 36 4.42 7.44 8.85
CA ALA A 36 4.18 8.45 7.80
C ALA A 36 3.91 9.84 8.37
N THR A 37 3.17 9.92 9.48
CA THR A 37 2.91 11.19 10.16
C THR A 37 4.17 11.82 10.75
N LYS A 38 5.08 11.01 11.29
CA LYS A 38 6.38 11.51 11.81
C LYS A 38 7.23 12.10 10.68
N VAL A 39 7.32 11.39 9.56
CA VAL A 39 8.07 11.86 8.37
C VAL A 39 7.47 13.17 7.84
N GLY A 40 6.15 13.23 7.65
CA GLY A 40 5.47 14.41 7.14
C GLY A 40 5.58 15.64 8.06
N LYS A 41 5.61 15.45 9.39
CA LYS A 41 5.84 16.55 10.35
C LYS A 41 7.23 17.16 10.25
N GLN A 42 8.22 16.42 9.78
CA GLN A 42 9.56 16.92 9.49
C GLN A 42 9.70 17.47 8.07
N ASN A 43 8.61 17.63 7.33
CA ASN A 43 8.58 18.05 5.93
C ASN A 43 9.49 17.21 5.02
N LYS A 44 9.57 15.89 5.30
CA LYS A 44 10.37 14.93 4.53
C LYS A 44 9.48 14.06 3.66
N ILE A 45 10.03 13.56 2.56
CA ILE A 45 9.36 12.61 1.66
C ILE A 45 9.44 11.22 2.28
N LEU A 46 8.29 10.55 2.38
CA LEU A 46 8.24 9.14 2.76
C LEU A 46 8.62 8.28 1.56
N HIS A 47 9.54 7.35 1.75
CA HIS A 47 9.88 6.34 0.75
C HIS A 47 10.14 4.98 1.40
N TRP A 48 10.02 3.93 0.61
CA TRP A 48 10.37 2.57 0.99
C TRP A 48 10.76 1.73 -0.22
N THR A 49 11.56 0.71 0.02
CA THR A 49 11.98 -0.24 -1.00
C THR A 49 11.08 -1.47 -0.98
N THR A 50 10.51 -1.80 -2.14
CA THR A 50 9.67 -2.99 -2.27
C THR A 50 10.50 -4.27 -2.27
N PRO A 51 9.87 -5.44 -2.01
CA PRO A 51 10.56 -6.75 -2.09
C PRO A 51 11.18 -7.09 -3.44
N THR A 52 10.88 -6.33 -4.48
CA THR A 52 11.47 -6.45 -5.83
C THR A 52 12.61 -5.45 -6.08
N GLY A 53 12.94 -4.62 -5.07
CA GLY A 53 13.98 -3.60 -5.16
C GLY A 53 13.52 -2.30 -5.83
N PHE A 54 12.22 -2.10 -6.01
CA PHE A 54 11.68 -0.84 -6.54
C PHE A 54 11.50 0.17 -5.40
N LEU A 55 12.06 1.37 -5.58
CA LEU A 55 11.89 2.48 -4.64
C LEU A 55 10.53 3.15 -4.89
N VAL A 56 9.70 3.17 -3.87
CA VAL A 56 8.44 3.92 -3.86
C VAL A 56 8.64 5.22 -3.11
N GLU A 57 8.37 6.33 -3.74
CA GLU A 57 8.40 7.67 -3.12
C GLU A 57 6.99 8.22 -3.01
N GLN A 58 6.65 8.72 -1.84
CA GLN A 58 5.36 9.33 -1.55
C GLN A 58 5.53 10.81 -1.23
N ALA A 59 5.78 11.59 -2.27
CA ALA A 59 5.91 13.04 -2.22
C ALA A 59 4.54 13.68 -2.48
N ILE A 60 3.81 14.00 -1.42
CA ILE A 60 2.49 14.64 -1.51
C ILE A 60 2.59 16.02 -0.88
N TYR A 61 2.54 17.04 -1.72
CA TYR A 61 2.64 18.44 -1.29
C TYR A 61 1.27 19.08 -1.08
N LYS A 62 1.24 20.07 -0.23
CA LYS A 62 0.06 20.93 -0.08
C LYS A 62 -0.17 21.72 -1.36
N MET A 63 -1.43 21.96 -1.69
CA MET A 63 -1.84 22.73 -2.85
C MET A 63 -2.37 24.09 -2.42
N GLU A 64 -1.92 25.15 -3.08
CA GLU A 64 -2.42 26.51 -2.90
C GLU A 64 -3.18 26.97 -4.14
N SER A 65 -4.27 27.69 -3.93
CA SER A 65 -5.04 28.31 -5.03
C SER A 65 -4.43 29.63 -5.41
N LYS A 66 -4.00 29.76 -6.68
CA LYS A 66 -3.48 31.00 -7.24
C LYS A 66 -4.41 31.51 -8.32
N ILE A 67 -4.81 32.78 -8.19
CA ILE A 67 -5.61 33.44 -9.23
C ILE A 67 -4.68 33.97 -10.31
N VAL A 68 -4.89 33.54 -11.54
CA VAL A 68 -4.14 33.99 -12.73
C VAL A 68 -5.09 34.80 -13.61
N TYR A 69 -4.68 36.00 -13.95
CA TYR A 69 -5.40 36.89 -14.85
C TYR A 69 -4.90 36.70 -16.28
N THR A 70 -5.81 36.51 -17.23
CA THR A 70 -5.46 36.43 -18.63
C THR A 70 -6.30 37.45 -19.44
N GLN A 71 -5.71 37.91 -20.55
CA GLN A 71 -6.38 38.82 -21.49
C GLN A 71 -6.82 38.09 -22.76
N LEU A 72 -6.71 36.78 -22.84
CA LEU A 72 -6.89 36.01 -24.08
C LEU A 72 -8.34 36.01 -24.64
N LEU A 73 -9.35 36.35 -23.87
CA LEU A 73 -10.76 36.46 -24.26
C LEU A 73 -11.45 37.57 -23.43
N GLY A 74 -10.76 38.71 -23.19
CA GLY A 74 -11.14 39.70 -22.23
C GLY A 74 -10.42 39.46 -20.88
N LYS A 75 -10.80 40.25 -19.87
CA LYS A 75 -10.27 40.02 -18.51
C LYS A 75 -10.97 38.76 -17.91
N THR A 76 -10.29 37.63 -17.96
CA THR A 76 -10.78 36.38 -17.40
C THR A 76 -9.85 35.95 -16.27
N GLU A 77 -10.47 35.56 -15.14
CA GLU A 77 -9.76 35.03 -13.96
C GLU A 77 -9.82 33.50 -13.97
N PHE A 78 -8.67 32.86 -13.78
CA PHE A 78 -8.59 31.42 -13.59
C PHE A 78 -7.98 31.11 -12.22
N THR A 79 -8.57 30.19 -11.48
CA THR A 79 -7.96 29.64 -10.28
C THR A 79 -7.15 28.41 -10.66
N VAL A 80 -5.84 28.48 -10.45
CA VAL A 80 -4.91 27.39 -10.69
C VAL A 80 -4.43 26.86 -9.35
N LEU A 81 -4.40 25.53 -9.19
CA LEU A 81 -3.78 24.89 -8.05
C LEU A 81 -2.27 24.77 -8.31
N GLN A 82 -1.48 25.28 -7.39
CA GLN A 82 -0.02 25.21 -7.43
C GLN A 82 0.49 24.40 -6.23
N GLU A 83 1.42 23.48 -6.46
CA GLU A 83 2.11 22.78 -5.38
C GLU A 83 3.00 23.75 -4.59
N THR A 84 3.01 23.55 -3.28
CA THR A 84 3.91 24.24 -2.36
C THR A 84 5.11 23.35 -2.03
N ASP A 85 6.09 23.88 -1.29
CA ASP A 85 7.24 23.12 -0.79
C ASP A 85 6.93 22.36 0.53
N GLU A 86 5.67 22.41 1.00
CA GLU A 86 5.26 21.77 2.25
C GLU A 86 4.55 20.45 1.99
N ILE A 87 4.96 19.42 2.70
CA ILE A 87 4.31 18.10 2.66
C ILE A 87 2.91 18.16 3.28
N ASP A 88 1.93 17.62 2.58
CA ASP A 88 0.58 17.38 3.11
C ASP A 88 0.60 16.12 4.00
N THR A 89 0.92 16.31 5.27
CA THR A 89 1.03 15.23 6.26
C THR A 89 -0.26 14.42 6.39
N ASN A 90 -1.44 15.05 6.21
CA ASN A 90 -2.72 14.36 6.33
C ASN A 90 -2.98 13.43 5.15
N LYS A 91 -2.71 13.88 3.93
CA LYS A 91 -2.79 13.05 2.74
C LYS A 91 -1.73 11.95 2.74
N MET A 92 -0.50 12.27 3.12
CA MET A 92 0.57 11.28 3.27
C MET A 92 0.15 10.19 4.26
N LYS A 93 -0.36 10.55 5.44
CA LYS A 93 -0.87 9.61 6.43
C LYS A 93 -1.97 8.71 5.87
N SER A 94 -2.99 9.29 5.21
CA SER A 94 -4.14 8.52 4.75
C SER A 94 -3.82 7.59 3.59
N SER A 95 -2.86 7.94 2.74
CA SER A 95 -2.48 7.16 1.55
C SER A 95 -1.31 6.19 1.77
N SER A 96 -0.53 6.34 2.86
CA SER A 96 0.67 5.52 3.11
C SER A 96 0.35 4.03 3.21
N ALA A 97 -0.60 3.63 4.04
CA ALA A 97 -0.93 2.23 4.24
C ALA A 97 -1.50 1.56 2.97
N PRO A 98 -2.49 2.14 2.26
CA PRO A 98 -2.94 1.58 0.99
C PRO A 98 -1.83 1.45 -0.04
N ASN A 99 -1.00 2.48 -0.21
CA ASN A 99 0.10 2.46 -1.19
C ASN A 99 1.17 1.42 -0.83
N TYR A 100 1.45 1.26 0.47
CA TYR A 100 2.35 0.21 0.94
C TYR A 100 1.82 -1.18 0.58
N VAL A 101 0.56 -1.48 0.89
CA VAL A 101 -0.08 -2.76 0.57
C VAL A 101 -0.08 -3.00 -0.94
N HIS A 102 -0.46 -2.01 -1.76
CA HIS A 102 -0.42 -2.12 -3.22
C HIS A 102 0.99 -2.37 -3.76
N SER A 103 2.03 -1.82 -3.12
CA SER A 103 3.42 -2.09 -3.51
C SER A 103 3.86 -3.52 -3.19
N MET A 104 3.32 -4.11 -2.13
CA MET A 104 3.52 -5.52 -1.78
C MET A 104 2.81 -6.45 -2.78
N ASP A 105 1.56 -6.13 -3.16
CA ASP A 105 0.82 -6.87 -4.19
C ASP A 105 1.54 -6.81 -5.55
N ALA A 106 2.01 -5.64 -5.95
CA ALA A 106 2.80 -5.49 -7.16
C ALA A 106 4.09 -6.33 -7.10
N SER A 107 4.72 -6.42 -5.94
CA SER A 107 5.90 -7.27 -5.74
C SER A 107 5.57 -8.75 -5.89
N HIS A 108 4.45 -9.21 -5.34
CA HIS A 108 3.96 -10.58 -5.52
C HIS A 108 3.69 -10.88 -6.99
N LEU A 109 3.02 -9.97 -7.71
CA LEU A 109 2.77 -10.07 -9.14
C LEU A 109 4.08 -10.24 -9.92
N ILE A 110 5.04 -9.35 -9.75
CA ILE A 110 6.33 -9.37 -10.46
C ILE A 110 7.11 -10.67 -10.17
N LYS A 111 7.17 -11.09 -8.90
CA LYS A 111 7.84 -12.33 -8.50
C LYS A 111 7.16 -13.55 -9.12
N SER A 112 5.83 -13.58 -9.14
CA SER A 112 5.03 -14.66 -9.71
C SER A 112 5.21 -14.78 -11.24
N VAL A 113 5.16 -13.65 -11.97
CA VAL A 113 5.43 -13.61 -13.42
C VAL A 113 6.84 -14.09 -13.73
N ASN A 114 7.82 -13.64 -12.96
CA ASN A 114 9.21 -14.09 -13.13
C ASN A 114 9.38 -15.58 -12.82
N ALA A 115 8.71 -16.10 -11.79
CA ALA A 115 8.74 -17.53 -11.46
C ALA A 115 8.09 -18.36 -12.56
N PHE A 116 6.94 -17.94 -13.08
CA PHE A 116 6.21 -18.58 -14.17
C PHE A 116 7.07 -18.64 -15.46
N LYS A 117 7.74 -17.52 -15.78
CA LYS A 117 8.66 -17.44 -16.91
C LYS A 117 9.87 -18.37 -16.73
N ARG A 118 10.50 -18.37 -15.56
CA ARG A 118 11.65 -19.27 -15.27
C ARG A 118 11.27 -20.75 -15.34
N ALA A 119 10.02 -21.09 -15.02
CA ALA A 119 9.51 -22.45 -15.16
C ALA A 119 9.20 -22.86 -16.62
N GLY A 120 9.39 -21.99 -17.61
CA GLY A 120 9.16 -22.27 -19.01
C GLY A 120 7.68 -22.47 -19.38
N LEU A 121 6.76 -21.91 -18.57
CA LEU A 121 5.32 -22.18 -18.71
C LEU A 121 4.63 -21.38 -19.83
N GLY A 122 5.35 -20.46 -20.48
CA GLY A 122 4.87 -19.74 -21.67
C GLY A 122 4.07 -18.48 -21.32
N SER A 123 2.86 -18.35 -21.87
CA SER A 123 2.08 -17.11 -21.77
C SER A 123 1.31 -17.01 -20.45
N ILE A 124 1.34 -15.84 -19.85
CA ILE A 124 0.57 -15.44 -18.69
C ILE A 124 -0.11 -14.10 -18.99
N ALA A 125 -1.36 -13.96 -18.61
CA ALA A 125 -2.10 -12.70 -18.62
C ALA A 125 -2.23 -12.21 -17.17
N VAL A 126 -2.06 -10.90 -16.96
CA VAL A 126 -2.17 -10.28 -15.64
C VAL A 126 -3.01 -9.03 -15.76
N ILE A 127 -4.02 -8.92 -14.90
CA ILE A 127 -4.86 -7.74 -14.75
C ILE A 127 -4.98 -7.46 -13.26
N HIS A 128 -4.21 -6.50 -12.76
CA HIS A 128 -4.09 -6.21 -11.33
C HIS A 128 -3.70 -7.46 -10.51
N ASP A 129 -4.60 -7.96 -9.67
CA ASP A 129 -4.47 -9.14 -8.83
C ASP A 129 -4.98 -10.44 -9.48
N SER A 130 -5.48 -10.32 -10.72
CA SER A 130 -6.02 -11.45 -11.47
C SER A 130 -5.00 -12.01 -12.45
N PHE A 131 -4.83 -13.33 -12.42
CA PHE A 131 -3.86 -14.04 -13.24
C PHE A 131 -4.55 -15.05 -14.14
N GLY A 132 -4.15 -15.12 -15.38
CA GLY A 132 -4.67 -16.06 -16.36
C GLY A 132 -3.58 -16.76 -17.16
N THR A 133 -3.82 -18.01 -17.54
CA THR A 133 -2.97 -18.79 -18.43
C THR A 133 -3.80 -19.83 -19.19
N HIS A 134 -3.17 -20.60 -20.07
CA HIS A 134 -3.84 -21.71 -20.75
C HIS A 134 -4.34 -22.78 -19.76
N ALA A 135 -5.51 -23.36 -20.03
CA ALA A 135 -6.19 -24.31 -19.13
C ALA A 135 -5.26 -25.43 -18.61
N GLY A 136 -4.43 -26.01 -19.48
CA GLY A 136 -3.48 -27.06 -19.08
C GLY A 136 -2.33 -26.62 -18.17
N LYS A 137 -2.22 -25.30 -17.86
CA LYS A 137 -1.14 -24.72 -17.02
C LYS A 137 -1.68 -24.06 -15.75
N THR A 138 -2.99 -24.12 -15.51
CA THR A 138 -3.62 -23.43 -14.38
C THR A 138 -3.06 -23.91 -13.04
N GLN A 139 -2.85 -25.22 -12.88
CA GLN A 139 -2.26 -25.76 -11.64
C GLN A 139 -0.83 -25.23 -11.43
N ALA A 140 0.00 -25.21 -12.46
CA ALA A 140 1.35 -24.69 -12.37
C ALA A 140 1.38 -23.19 -12.08
N LEU A 141 0.43 -22.42 -12.61
CA LEU A 141 0.24 -21.01 -12.27
C LEU A 141 -0.09 -20.86 -10.79
N ARG A 142 -1.08 -21.59 -10.29
CA ARG A 142 -1.45 -21.58 -8.89
C ARG A 142 -0.27 -21.89 -7.97
N ASP A 143 0.51 -22.93 -8.32
CA ASP A 143 1.68 -23.33 -7.54
C ASP A 143 2.75 -22.23 -7.52
N CYS A 144 2.97 -21.53 -8.63
CA CYS A 144 3.87 -20.37 -8.70
C CYS A 144 3.37 -19.22 -7.81
N LEU A 145 2.09 -18.86 -7.91
CA LEU A 145 1.48 -17.79 -7.13
C LEU A 145 1.61 -18.07 -5.63
N THR A 146 1.20 -19.26 -5.20
CA THR A 146 1.23 -19.67 -3.80
C THR A 146 2.66 -19.70 -3.25
N LYS A 147 3.62 -20.26 -4.01
CA LYS A 147 5.01 -20.35 -3.61
C LYS A 147 5.68 -18.97 -3.45
N GLU A 148 5.43 -18.06 -4.40
CA GLU A 148 6.01 -16.72 -4.33
C GLU A 148 5.33 -15.87 -3.24
N PHE A 149 4.03 -16.07 -2.97
CA PHE A 149 3.33 -15.47 -1.85
C PHE A 149 3.94 -15.88 -0.49
N VAL A 150 4.09 -17.19 -0.26
CA VAL A 150 4.70 -17.70 0.97
C VAL A 150 6.12 -17.18 1.15
N LYS A 151 6.93 -17.16 0.10
CA LYS A 151 8.29 -16.61 0.16
C LYS A 151 8.30 -15.11 0.50
N LEU A 152 7.37 -14.35 -0.09
CA LEU A 152 7.26 -12.93 0.13
C LEU A 152 6.97 -12.61 1.60
N TYR A 153 5.99 -13.29 2.19
CA TYR A 153 5.50 -12.99 3.52
C TYR A 153 6.21 -13.75 4.67
N ARG A 154 7.26 -14.53 4.36
CA ARG A 154 8.18 -15.05 5.38
C ARG A 154 9.11 -13.99 5.97
N SER A 155 9.31 -12.89 5.28
CA SER A 155 10.13 -11.78 5.72
C SER A 155 9.29 -10.75 6.49
N ASP A 156 9.89 -10.11 7.48
CA ASP A 156 9.24 -9.04 8.24
C ASP A 156 9.41 -7.70 7.55
N TRP A 157 8.48 -7.39 6.66
CA TRP A 157 8.49 -6.16 5.87
C TRP A 157 8.13 -4.91 6.67
N LEU A 158 7.43 -5.03 7.80
CA LEU A 158 7.12 -3.88 8.64
C LEU A 158 8.35 -3.44 9.43
N THR A 159 9.20 -4.35 9.84
CA THR A 159 10.50 -4.02 10.44
C THR A 159 11.40 -3.32 9.43
N THR A 160 11.51 -3.84 8.19
CA THR A 160 12.26 -3.17 7.13
C THR A 160 11.73 -1.77 6.84
N PHE A 161 10.41 -1.59 6.79
CA PHE A 161 9.80 -0.27 6.61
C PHE A 161 10.14 0.70 7.74
N LYS A 162 10.16 0.21 8.98
CA LYS A 162 10.58 1.01 10.15
C LYS A 162 12.03 1.47 10.01
N GLU A 163 12.95 0.54 9.68
CA GLU A 163 14.37 0.84 9.49
C GLU A 163 14.59 1.91 8.41
N GLU A 164 13.90 1.82 7.28
CA GLU A 164 13.98 2.83 6.22
C GLU A 164 13.44 4.19 6.69
N VAL A 165 12.37 4.20 7.50
CA VAL A 165 11.85 5.46 8.08
C VAL A 165 12.82 6.06 9.09
N GLU A 166 13.51 5.24 9.89
CA GLU A 166 14.58 5.69 10.80
C GLU A 166 15.75 6.34 10.03
N GLU A 167 16.11 5.77 8.88
CA GLU A 167 17.10 6.38 7.97
C GLU A 167 16.65 7.73 7.42
N ILE A 168 15.38 7.88 7.04
CA ILE A 168 14.80 9.14 6.59
C ILE A 168 14.86 10.19 7.69
N LEU A 169 14.46 9.82 8.91
CA LEU A 169 14.37 10.71 10.05
C LEU A 169 15.75 11.00 10.66
N LYS A 170 16.68 10.07 10.54
CA LYS A 170 17.99 10.03 11.20
C LYS A 170 17.87 9.98 12.73
N GLU A 171 16.87 9.25 13.20
CA GLU A 171 16.58 9.04 14.61
C GLU A 171 15.95 7.65 14.82
N GLU A 172 16.20 7.04 15.98
CA GLU A 172 15.53 5.81 16.37
C GLU A 172 14.05 6.08 16.70
N ILE A 173 13.21 5.13 16.36
CA ILE A 173 11.77 5.20 16.58
C ILE A 173 11.39 4.21 17.66
N GLU A 174 10.84 4.72 18.77
CA GLU A 174 10.42 3.92 19.92
C GLU A 174 9.19 3.04 19.66
N GLU A 175 8.42 3.33 18.57
CA GLU A 175 7.25 2.51 18.25
C GLU A 175 7.62 1.07 17.96
N GLU A 176 6.95 0.18 18.68
CA GLU A 176 7.06 -1.27 18.46
C GLU A 176 6.39 -1.66 17.15
N VAL A 177 7.06 -2.53 16.39
CA VAL A 177 6.49 -3.14 15.19
C VAL A 177 5.38 -4.10 15.62
N PRO A 178 4.20 -4.08 14.96
CA PRO A 178 3.14 -5.03 15.25
C PRO A 178 3.64 -6.47 15.13
N MET A 179 3.26 -7.32 16.09
CA MET A 179 3.66 -8.73 16.07
C MET A 179 3.16 -9.43 14.82
N ILE A 180 4.02 -10.26 14.23
CA ILE A 180 3.64 -11.16 13.14
C ILE A 180 2.58 -12.15 13.67
N GLY A 181 1.53 -12.36 12.87
CA GLY A 181 0.46 -13.28 13.21
C GLY A 181 0.94 -14.73 13.30
N THR A 182 0.11 -15.57 13.88
CA THR A 182 0.39 -16.99 14.12
C THR A 182 0.02 -17.90 12.95
N LEU A 183 -0.35 -17.35 11.80
CA LEU A 183 -0.68 -18.13 10.61
C LEU A 183 0.52 -18.93 10.12
N ASP A 184 0.37 -20.23 10.07
CA ASP A 184 1.33 -21.11 9.40
C ASP A 184 1.21 -20.95 7.88
N LEU A 185 2.14 -20.20 7.29
CA LEU A 185 2.15 -19.93 5.85
C LEU A 185 2.27 -21.20 4.99
N ASP A 186 2.79 -22.30 5.53
CA ASP A 186 2.89 -23.56 4.78
C ASP A 186 1.52 -24.23 4.57
N GLN A 187 0.51 -23.87 5.35
CA GLN A 187 -0.86 -24.32 5.13
C GLN A 187 -1.47 -23.75 3.85
N ILE A 188 -0.99 -22.61 3.38
CA ILE A 188 -1.43 -21.99 2.13
C ILE A 188 -1.23 -22.94 0.93
N HIS A 189 -0.16 -23.73 0.94
CA HIS A 189 0.09 -24.72 -0.11
C HIS A 189 -0.98 -25.83 -0.17
N LYS A 190 -1.67 -26.09 0.94
CA LYS A 190 -2.69 -27.15 1.06
C LYS A 190 -4.11 -26.61 0.84
N ALA A 191 -4.28 -25.29 0.82
CA ALA A 191 -5.60 -24.69 0.65
C ALA A 191 -6.14 -24.94 -0.76
N HIS A 192 -7.43 -25.31 -0.87
CA HIS A 192 -8.09 -25.48 -2.17
C HIS A 192 -8.29 -24.15 -2.89
N TYR A 193 -8.54 -23.08 -2.12
CA TYR A 193 -8.72 -21.71 -2.60
C TYR A 193 -7.74 -20.81 -1.87
N THR A 194 -6.65 -20.45 -2.53
CA THR A 194 -5.63 -19.54 -1.98
C THR A 194 -5.86 -18.11 -2.48
N PHE A 195 -6.28 -18.00 -3.72
CA PHE A 195 -6.66 -16.76 -4.38
C PHE A 195 -8.04 -16.97 -5.00
N ALA A 196 -8.98 -16.08 -4.68
CA ALA A 196 -10.36 -16.13 -5.18
C ALA A 196 -10.50 -15.39 -6.51
#